data_21fbcb2d5abb32cdd486e86959436393
#
_entry.id   21fbcb2d5abb32cdd486e86959436393
#
_cell.length_a   1.000
_cell.length_b   1.000
_cell.length_c   1.000
_cell.angle_alpha   90.00
_cell.angle_beta   90.00
_cell.angle_gamma   90.00
#
_symmetry.space_group_name_H-M   'P 1'
#
loop_
_entity.id
_entity.type
_entity.pdbx_description
1 polymer ?
#
loop_
_entity_poly.entity_id
_entity_poly.type
_entity_poly.pdbx_seq_one_letter_code
_entity_poly.pdbx_strand_id
1 'polypeptide(L)'
;MNIEFIKRQIYNLQDNDDRIQPGDHISAEAISILKDGRAVDRLSCFAPINSGETYTADILCSDCQSVLTQTISKTRLIAYLDGSKPIFCDVCSQQNSTPKWMLRQFDNINKVEKTQQYIKNYLAPGKYWNSKQPLWERKNEVLYASGVDYDIVTKYIQHMPYKEFLKTKFWHAISMYKKEKTGHKCALCGCTENLATHHSSYARHGYEYQHVVINEDLIVLCKDCHSKFHNKQ
;
A
#
# COMPACT_ATOMS: atom_id res chain seq x y z
N MET A 1 -43.96 -3.57 8.68
CA MET A 1 -43.05 -3.97 9.77
C MET A 1 -43.64 -3.64 11.10
N ASN A 2 -43.52 -4.54 12.06
CA ASN A 2 -44.16 -4.36 13.36
C ASN A 2 -43.22 -3.67 14.36
N ILE A 3 -43.28 -2.31 14.45
CA ILE A 3 -42.53 -1.53 15.44
C ILE A 3 -42.81 -2.04 16.86
N GLU A 4 -44.01 -2.52 17.14
CA GLU A 4 -44.40 -3.09 18.42
C GLU A 4 -43.56 -4.34 18.74
N PHE A 5 -43.24 -5.17 17.75
CA PHE A 5 -42.34 -6.31 17.95
C PHE A 5 -40.93 -5.86 18.38
N ILE A 6 -40.35 -4.85 17.71
CA ILE A 6 -39.03 -4.32 18.09
C ILE A 6 -39.09 -3.74 19.50
N LYS A 7 -40.14 -3.00 19.85
CA LYS A 7 -40.36 -2.47 21.20
C LYS A 7 -40.47 -3.58 22.23
N ARG A 8 -41.20 -4.69 21.90
CA ARG A 8 -41.29 -5.88 22.77
C ARG A 8 -39.91 -6.53 23.00
N GLN A 9 -39.09 -6.65 21.99
CA GLN A 9 -37.73 -7.18 22.11
C GLN A 9 -36.85 -6.29 23.03
N ILE A 10 -37.03 -4.98 22.97
CA ILE A 10 -36.31 -4.02 23.86
C ILE A 10 -36.70 -4.26 25.33
N TYR A 11 -37.98 -4.59 25.58
CA TYR A 11 -38.52 -4.79 26.93
C TYR A 11 -38.57 -6.25 27.37
N ASN A 12 -37.97 -7.20 26.62
CA ASN A 12 -38.04 -8.66 26.88
C ASN A 12 -39.46 -9.22 26.99
N LEU A 13 -40.42 -8.63 26.28
CA LEU A 13 -41.77 -9.08 26.27
C LEU A 13 -41.91 -10.28 25.29
N GLN A 14 -42.10 -11.49 25.82
CA GLN A 14 -42.36 -12.68 25.00
C GLN A 14 -43.79 -12.65 24.52
N ASP A 15 -44.00 -12.62 23.18
CA ASP A 15 -45.12 -13.26 22.47
C ASP A 15 -45.07 -12.96 20.96
N ASN A 16 -45.42 -14.00 20.17
CA ASN A 16 -45.61 -14.09 18.72
C ASN A 16 -44.40 -13.79 17.80
N ASP A 17 -44.25 -14.67 16.82
CA ASP A 17 -43.18 -14.65 15.81
C ASP A 17 -43.43 -13.54 14.74
N ASP A 18 -43.50 -12.28 15.20
CA ASP A 18 -43.70 -11.08 14.38
C ASP A 18 -42.38 -10.54 13.85
N ARG A 19 -41.36 -11.41 13.66
CA ARG A 19 -40.03 -10.98 13.14
C ARG A 19 -40.18 -10.34 11.77
N ILE A 20 -39.24 -9.44 11.49
CA ILE A 20 -39.13 -8.77 10.19
C ILE A 20 -38.87 -9.84 9.13
N GLN A 21 -39.79 -9.96 8.17
CA GLN A 21 -39.72 -10.94 7.09
C GLN A 21 -39.04 -10.36 5.85
N PRO A 22 -38.41 -11.19 5.00
CA PRO A 22 -37.97 -10.77 3.68
C PRO A 22 -39.10 -10.11 2.90
N GLY A 23 -38.84 -8.96 2.29
CA GLY A 23 -39.85 -8.17 1.57
C GLY A 23 -40.57 -7.13 2.44
N ASP A 24 -40.48 -7.21 3.77
CA ASP A 24 -41.04 -6.18 4.64
C ASP A 24 -40.41 -4.82 4.42
N HIS A 25 -41.22 -3.74 4.63
CA HIS A 25 -40.72 -2.39 4.69
C HIS A 25 -40.38 -2.01 6.13
N ILE A 26 -39.11 -1.62 6.35
CA ILE A 26 -38.58 -1.22 7.65
C ILE A 26 -38.56 0.30 7.73
N SER A 27 -39.41 0.87 8.57
CA SER A 27 -39.50 2.34 8.69
C SER A 27 -38.25 2.99 9.34
N ALA A 28 -38.08 4.28 9.10
CA ALA A 28 -37.00 5.06 9.69
C ALA A 28 -36.98 5.03 11.23
N GLU A 29 -38.18 5.00 11.86
CA GLU A 29 -38.28 4.87 13.32
C GLU A 29 -37.73 3.53 13.81
N ALA A 30 -38.06 2.43 13.12
CA ALA A 30 -37.52 1.13 13.44
C ALA A 30 -36.00 1.03 13.22
N ILE A 31 -35.52 1.61 12.15
CA ILE A 31 -34.07 1.71 11.89
C ILE A 31 -33.39 2.47 13.03
N SER A 32 -33.97 3.58 13.48
CA SER A 32 -33.43 4.36 14.59
C SER A 32 -33.36 3.53 15.88
N ILE A 33 -34.44 2.82 16.22
CA ILE A 33 -34.49 1.95 17.41
C ILE A 33 -33.45 0.83 17.33
N LEU A 34 -33.31 0.18 16.18
CA LEU A 34 -32.31 -0.88 15.96
C LEU A 34 -30.87 -0.36 16.03
N LYS A 35 -30.63 0.88 15.57
CA LYS A 35 -29.32 1.51 15.57
C LYS A 35 -28.89 1.95 16.97
N ASP A 36 -29.80 2.42 17.81
CA ASP A 36 -29.52 2.85 19.18
C ASP A 36 -29.04 1.74 20.12
N GLY A 37 -29.04 0.49 19.65
CA GLY A 37 -28.50 -0.65 20.39
C GLY A 37 -29.32 -1.07 21.60
N ARG A 38 -30.54 -0.55 21.75
CA ARG A 38 -31.46 -0.89 22.84
C ARG A 38 -32.11 -2.25 22.64
N ALA A 39 -32.12 -2.77 21.43
CA ALA A 39 -32.58 -4.16 21.18
C ALA A 39 -31.55 -5.14 21.75
N VAL A 40 -32.02 -6.09 22.56
CA VAL A 40 -31.18 -7.07 23.28
C VAL A 40 -30.37 -7.93 22.28
N ASP A 41 -30.96 -8.25 21.14
CA ASP A 41 -30.27 -8.89 20.01
C ASP A 41 -30.88 -8.41 18.69
N ARG A 42 -30.13 -7.58 17.97
CA ARG A 42 -30.55 -7.03 16.67
C ARG A 42 -30.82 -8.12 15.63
N LEU A 43 -30.08 -9.22 15.69
CA LEU A 43 -30.25 -10.35 14.75
C LEU A 43 -31.54 -11.10 14.95
N SER A 44 -32.03 -11.21 16.19
CA SER A 44 -33.26 -11.90 16.50
C SER A 44 -34.53 -11.19 16.00
N CYS A 45 -34.40 -9.87 15.70
CA CYS A 45 -35.50 -9.11 15.10
C CYS A 45 -35.79 -9.49 13.65
N PHE A 46 -34.88 -10.20 12.98
CA PHE A 46 -35.02 -10.60 11.59
C PHE A 46 -35.30 -12.11 11.48
N ALA A 47 -36.24 -12.48 10.64
CA ALA A 47 -36.46 -13.89 10.33
C ALA A 47 -35.20 -14.55 9.74
N PRO A 48 -34.97 -15.86 9.92
CA PRO A 48 -33.97 -16.60 9.19
C PRO A 48 -34.19 -16.43 7.69
N ILE A 49 -33.11 -16.07 6.94
CA ILE A 49 -33.23 -15.79 5.50
C ILE A 49 -32.36 -16.75 4.70
N ASN A 50 -32.88 -17.14 3.53
CA ASN A 50 -32.07 -17.77 2.48
C ASN A 50 -31.17 -16.76 1.76
N SER A 51 -30.10 -17.23 1.15
CA SER A 51 -29.17 -16.34 0.43
C SER A 51 -29.89 -15.64 -0.73
N GLY A 52 -29.81 -14.30 -0.77
CA GLY A 52 -30.38 -13.48 -1.84
C GLY A 52 -31.64 -12.70 -1.49
N GLU A 53 -32.25 -12.95 -0.34
CA GLU A 53 -33.40 -12.19 0.12
C GLU A 53 -33.03 -10.79 0.62
N THR A 54 -33.93 -9.84 0.39
CA THR A 54 -33.71 -8.42 0.68
C THR A 54 -34.90 -7.83 1.46
N TYR A 55 -34.66 -6.71 2.09
CA TYR A 55 -35.66 -5.87 2.76
C TYR A 55 -35.79 -4.54 2.04
N THR A 56 -36.94 -3.89 2.15
CA THR A 56 -37.06 -2.46 1.83
C THR A 56 -36.93 -1.66 3.12
N ALA A 57 -36.02 -0.73 3.20
CA ALA A 57 -35.75 0.01 4.44
C ALA A 57 -35.61 1.52 4.20
N ASP A 58 -36.15 2.28 5.14
CA ASP A 58 -35.95 3.72 5.24
C ASP A 58 -34.64 4.01 6.00
N ILE A 59 -33.53 3.95 5.28
CA ILE A 59 -32.18 4.16 5.83
C ILE A 59 -31.96 5.65 6.09
N LEU A 60 -31.42 5.98 7.25
CA LEU A 60 -30.97 7.33 7.55
C LEU A 60 -29.56 7.54 6.98
N CYS A 61 -29.38 8.55 6.16
CA CYS A 61 -28.06 8.93 5.68
C CYS A 61 -27.11 9.10 6.87
N SER A 62 -25.93 8.48 6.81
CA SER A 62 -24.96 8.49 7.91
C SER A 62 -24.37 9.88 8.21
N ASP A 63 -24.56 10.83 7.31
CA ASP A 63 -24.05 12.19 7.43
C ASP A 63 -25.19 13.19 7.74
N CYS A 64 -26.09 13.42 6.79
CA CYS A 64 -27.14 14.43 6.92
C CYS A 64 -28.45 13.93 7.54
N GLN A 65 -28.58 12.65 7.87
CA GLN A 65 -29.75 11.99 8.45
C GLN A 65 -31.03 12.04 7.58
N SER A 66 -30.91 12.41 6.30
CA SER A 66 -32.04 12.29 5.36
C SER A 66 -32.46 10.84 5.17
N VAL A 67 -33.77 10.61 4.99
CA VAL A 67 -34.31 9.27 4.78
C VAL A 67 -34.11 8.84 3.34
N LEU A 68 -33.62 7.58 3.16
CA LEU A 68 -33.37 6.92 1.88
C LEU A 68 -34.14 5.61 1.87
N THR A 69 -35.22 5.53 1.12
CA THR A 69 -35.93 4.26 0.93
C THR A 69 -35.20 3.41 -0.12
N GLN A 70 -34.68 2.26 0.26
CA GLN A 70 -33.95 1.38 -0.63
C GLN A 70 -34.13 -0.10 -0.29
N THR A 71 -33.94 -0.95 -1.30
CA THR A 71 -33.85 -2.40 -1.13
C THR A 71 -32.43 -2.77 -0.67
N ILE A 72 -32.33 -3.51 0.42
CA ILE A 72 -31.05 -3.82 1.06
C ILE A 72 -30.99 -5.28 1.52
N SER A 73 -29.84 -5.92 1.36
CA SER A 73 -29.62 -7.28 1.89
C SER A 73 -29.46 -7.25 3.42
N LYS A 74 -29.82 -8.35 4.09
CA LYS A 74 -29.63 -8.50 5.55
C LYS A 74 -28.22 -8.15 6.00
N THR A 75 -27.20 -8.71 5.33
CA THR A 75 -25.79 -8.47 5.67
C THR A 75 -25.41 -6.99 5.58
N ARG A 76 -25.90 -6.29 4.55
CA ARG A 76 -25.64 -4.86 4.36
C ARG A 76 -26.37 -4.00 5.38
N LEU A 77 -27.63 -4.39 5.71
CA LEU A 77 -28.42 -3.71 6.72
C LEU A 77 -27.79 -3.85 8.11
N ILE A 78 -27.35 -5.05 8.49
CA ILE A 78 -26.67 -5.28 9.76
C ILE A 78 -25.38 -4.45 9.85
N ALA A 79 -24.56 -4.46 8.80
CA ALA A 79 -23.33 -3.66 8.74
C ALA A 79 -23.58 -2.14 8.83
N TYR A 80 -24.74 -1.67 8.40
CA TYR A 80 -25.18 -0.29 8.61
C TYR A 80 -25.63 -0.05 10.04
N LEU A 81 -26.39 -0.96 10.63
CA LEU A 81 -26.91 -0.83 12.00
C LEU A 81 -25.80 -0.87 13.06
N ASP A 82 -24.76 -1.66 12.84
CA ASP A 82 -23.59 -1.74 13.73
C ASP A 82 -22.54 -0.64 13.48
N GLY A 83 -22.75 0.20 12.45
CA GLY A 83 -21.88 1.30 12.11
C GLY A 83 -20.63 0.93 11.31
N SER A 84 -20.42 -0.37 11.00
CA SER A 84 -19.22 -0.84 10.26
C SER A 84 -19.22 -0.40 8.80
N LYS A 85 -20.40 -0.18 8.19
CA LYS A 85 -20.54 0.29 6.81
C LYS A 85 -21.61 1.37 6.69
N PRO A 86 -21.23 2.66 6.70
CA PRO A 86 -22.16 3.77 6.55
C PRO A 86 -22.88 3.73 5.19
N ILE A 87 -24.07 4.32 5.12
CA ILE A 87 -24.85 4.53 3.90
C ILE A 87 -25.10 6.04 3.78
N PHE A 88 -24.80 6.59 2.62
CA PHE A 88 -24.94 8.02 2.35
C PHE A 88 -25.98 8.25 1.26
N CYS A 89 -26.71 9.37 1.32
CA CYS A 89 -27.51 9.85 0.20
C CYS A 89 -26.60 10.30 -0.95
N ASP A 90 -27.16 10.49 -2.15
CA ASP A 90 -26.38 10.87 -3.34
C ASP A 90 -25.57 12.14 -3.12
N VAL A 91 -26.13 13.13 -2.44
CA VAL A 91 -25.43 14.39 -2.14
C VAL A 91 -24.23 14.16 -1.20
N CYS A 92 -24.44 13.48 -0.08
CA CYS A 92 -23.37 13.20 0.88
C CYS A 92 -22.37 12.18 0.33
N SER A 93 -22.81 11.23 -0.49
CA SER A 93 -21.92 10.31 -1.18
C SER A 93 -20.97 11.02 -2.14
N GLN A 94 -21.45 12.03 -2.86
CA GLN A 94 -20.62 12.86 -3.71
C GLN A 94 -19.65 13.73 -2.91
N GLN A 95 -20.07 14.25 -1.75
CA GLN A 95 -19.22 15.05 -0.86
C GLN A 95 -18.17 14.20 -0.13
N ASN A 96 -18.54 12.98 0.28
CA ASN A 96 -17.65 12.07 1.01
C ASN A 96 -16.85 11.13 0.11
N SER A 97 -17.20 10.98 -1.17
CA SER A 97 -16.37 10.25 -2.12
C SER A 97 -15.17 11.11 -2.48
N THR A 98 -13.99 10.75 -1.98
CA THR A 98 -12.75 11.34 -2.48
C THR A 98 -12.69 11.08 -3.99
N PRO A 99 -12.71 12.11 -4.83
CA PRO A 99 -12.70 11.91 -6.28
C PRO A 99 -11.48 11.08 -6.68
N LYS A 100 -11.64 10.17 -7.65
CA LYS A 100 -10.53 9.29 -8.13
C LYS A 100 -9.28 10.07 -8.55
N TRP A 101 -9.45 11.31 -9.05
CA TRP A 101 -8.32 12.18 -9.40
C TRP A 101 -7.58 12.67 -8.15
N MET A 102 -8.30 12.93 -7.03
CA MET A 102 -7.70 13.34 -5.76
C MET A 102 -6.94 12.18 -5.11
N LEU A 103 -7.48 10.95 -5.14
CA LEU A 103 -6.75 9.74 -4.72
C LEU A 103 -5.44 9.57 -5.50
N ARG A 104 -5.46 9.79 -6.83
CA ARG A 104 -4.25 9.78 -7.66
C ARG A 104 -3.25 10.88 -7.25
N GLN A 105 -3.71 12.04 -6.82
CA GLN A 105 -2.82 13.09 -6.30
C GLN A 105 -2.20 12.69 -4.96
N PHE A 106 -2.96 12.08 -4.05
CA PHE A 106 -2.40 11.55 -2.79
C PHE A 106 -1.36 10.45 -3.05
N ASP A 107 -1.63 9.54 -3.98
CA ASP A 107 -0.67 8.51 -4.39
C ASP A 107 0.60 9.14 -4.97
N ASN A 108 0.47 10.18 -5.79
CA ASN A 108 1.61 10.90 -6.33
C ASN A 108 2.40 11.65 -5.26
N ILE A 109 1.73 12.30 -4.29
CA ILE A 109 2.39 12.96 -3.16
C ILE A 109 3.17 11.95 -2.33
N ASN A 110 2.54 10.84 -1.95
CA ASN A 110 3.20 9.75 -1.23
C ASN A 110 4.40 9.18 -2.00
N LYS A 111 4.28 9.05 -3.33
CA LYS A 111 5.37 8.58 -4.19
C LYS A 111 6.52 9.58 -4.21
N VAL A 112 6.24 10.88 -4.28
CA VAL A 112 7.24 11.94 -4.23
C VAL A 112 7.97 11.94 -2.88
N GLU A 113 7.23 11.91 -1.77
CA GLU A 113 7.83 11.87 -0.43
C GLU A 113 8.70 10.64 -0.21
N LYS A 114 8.23 9.45 -0.60
CA LYS A 114 9.03 8.21 -0.55
C LYS A 114 10.29 8.30 -1.40
N THR A 115 10.18 8.90 -2.58
CA THR A 115 11.33 9.08 -3.48
C THR A 115 12.35 10.05 -2.88
N GLN A 116 11.92 11.17 -2.31
CA GLN A 116 12.79 12.12 -1.62
C GLN A 116 13.48 11.46 -0.41
N GLN A 117 12.73 10.70 0.38
CA GLN A 117 13.30 9.97 1.52
C GLN A 117 14.31 8.91 1.07
N TYR A 118 14.03 8.20 -0.03
CA TYR A 118 14.95 7.25 -0.64
C TYR A 118 16.26 7.93 -1.06
N ILE A 119 16.18 9.04 -1.80
CA ILE A 119 17.34 9.84 -2.23
C ILE A 119 18.16 10.28 -1.01
N LYS A 120 17.50 10.83 0.01
CA LYS A 120 18.16 11.26 1.25
C LYS A 120 18.87 10.12 1.98
N ASN A 121 18.28 8.93 1.99
CA ASN A 121 18.80 7.77 2.71
C ASN A 121 19.94 7.07 1.96
N TYR A 122 19.85 6.98 0.65
CA TYR A 122 20.73 6.11 -0.14
C TYR A 122 21.65 6.85 -1.11
N LEU A 123 21.28 8.07 -1.55
CA LEU A 123 22.05 8.85 -2.52
C LEU A 123 22.76 10.06 -1.93
N ALA A 124 22.60 10.36 -0.64
CA ALA A 124 23.37 11.43 0.01
C ALA A 124 24.86 11.05 0.08
N PRO A 125 25.78 11.85 -0.51
CA PRO A 125 27.20 11.55 -0.50
C PRO A 125 27.79 11.62 0.93
N GLY A 126 28.79 10.78 1.20
CA GLY A 126 29.62 10.90 2.41
C GLY A 126 29.00 10.43 3.73
N LYS A 127 27.78 9.96 3.75
CA LYS A 127 27.21 9.32 4.94
C LYS A 127 27.58 7.85 4.96
N TYR A 128 28.72 7.53 5.56
CA TYR A 128 29.10 6.15 5.84
C TYR A 128 28.03 5.47 6.68
N TRP A 129 27.78 4.23 6.34
CA TRP A 129 26.77 3.40 7.01
C TRP A 129 27.28 2.97 8.39
N ASN A 130 26.73 3.56 9.43
CA ASN A 130 27.07 3.22 10.82
C ASN A 130 26.05 2.24 11.43
N SER A 131 25.30 1.49 10.61
CA SER A 131 24.34 0.54 11.15
C SER A 131 24.98 -0.82 11.40
N LYS A 132 24.58 -1.46 12.48
CA LYS A 132 25.00 -2.82 12.85
C LYS A 132 24.49 -3.90 11.89
N GLN A 133 23.63 -3.54 10.93
CA GLN A 133 23.13 -4.44 9.90
C GLN A 133 24.04 -4.42 8.67
N PRO A 134 24.47 -5.57 8.17
CA PRO A 134 25.26 -5.66 6.96
C PRO A 134 24.54 -5.06 5.74
N LEU A 135 25.28 -4.40 4.86
CA LEU A 135 24.72 -3.76 3.65
C LEU A 135 23.97 -4.75 2.74
N TRP A 136 24.40 -5.99 2.70
CA TRP A 136 23.78 -7.04 1.90
C TRP A 136 22.35 -7.40 2.37
N GLU A 137 22.03 -7.25 3.67
CA GLU A 137 20.68 -7.48 4.20
C GLU A 137 19.69 -6.41 3.71
N ARG A 138 20.20 -5.24 3.32
CA ARG A 138 19.39 -4.10 2.87
C ARG A 138 19.40 -3.90 1.34
N LYS A 139 19.97 -4.82 0.59
CA LYS A 139 19.97 -4.74 -0.89
C LYS A 139 18.54 -4.61 -1.45
N ASN A 140 17.58 -5.27 -0.83
CA ASN A 140 16.17 -5.21 -1.22
C ASN A 140 15.56 -3.82 -1.00
N GLU A 141 15.97 -3.09 0.03
CA GLU A 141 15.53 -1.71 0.28
C GLU A 141 16.07 -0.74 -0.79
N VAL A 142 17.22 -1.05 -1.38
CA VAL A 142 17.83 -0.24 -2.44
C VAL A 142 17.33 -0.64 -3.82
N LEU A 143 17.29 -1.93 -4.11
CA LEU A 143 16.95 -2.44 -5.46
C LEU A 143 15.45 -2.56 -5.71
N TYR A 144 14.65 -2.75 -4.66
CA TYR A 144 13.21 -3.06 -4.76
C TYR A 144 12.34 -2.17 -3.87
N ALA A 145 12.77 -0.95 -3.60
CA ALA A 145 12.02 -0.03 -2.75
C ALA A 145 10.62 0.25 -3.34
N SER A 146 9.59 -0.19 -2.63
CA SER A 146 8.20 -0.01 -3.05
C SER A 146 7.76 1.45 -2.97
N GLY A 147 7.10 1.94 -4.01
CA GLY A 147 6.55 3.29 -4.09
C GLY A 147 7.58 4.39 -4.35
N VAL A 148 8.80 4.04 -4.79
CA VAL A 148 9.83 4.98 -5.24
C VAL A 148 9.68 5.24 -6.73
N ASP A 149 9.84 6.50 -7.15
CA ASP A 149 9.91 6.89 -8.55
C ASP A 149 11.35 6.78 -9.05
N TYR A 150 11.66 5.68 -9.68
CA TYR A 150 13.01 5.41 -10.17
C TYR A 150 13.44 6.30 -11.36
N ASP A 151 12.50 6.92 -12.08
CA ASP A 151 12.86 7.90 -13.12
C ASP A 151 13.45 9.17 -12.50
N ILE A 152 12.90 9.60 -11.36
CA ILE A 152 13.46 10.71 -10.57
C ILE A 152 14.82 10.31 -9.97
N VAL A 153 14.95 9.09 -9.44
CA VAL A 153 16.21 8.56 -8.91
C VAL A 153 17.28 8.53 -10.00
N THR A 154 16.97 8.03 -11.18
CA THR A 154 17.88 8.00 -12.34
C THR A 154 18.36 9.40 -12.71
N LYS A 155 17.45 10.36 -12.87
CA LYS A 155 17.80 11.75 -13.16
C LYS A 155 18.71 12.34 -12.08
N TYR A 156 18.41 12.06 -10.81
CA TYR A 156 19.25 12.54 -9.70
C TYR A 156 20.67 11.97 -9.78
N ILE A 157 20.83 10.66 -10.04
CA ILE A 157 22.15 10.02 -10.21
C ILE A 157 22.90 10.61 -11.40
N GLN A 158 22.24 10.78 -12.55
CA GLN A 158 22.84 11.31 -13.76
C GLN A 158 23.35 12.77 -13.62
N HIS A 159 22.75 13.56 -12.73
CA HIS A 159 23.19 14.92 -12.41
C HIS A 159 24.24 14.97 -11.30
N MET A 160 24.49 13.86 -10.62
CA MET A 160 25.48 13.78 -9.55
C MET A 160 26.90 13.62 -10.11
N PRO A 161 27.92 14.32 -9.56
CA PRO A 161 29.30 14.02 -9.91
C PRO A 161 29.64 12.55 -9.66
N TYR A 162 30.22 11.86 -10.63
CA TYR A 162 30.49 10.41 -10.56
C TYR A 162 31.29 10.01 -9.31
N LYS A 163 32.28 10.85 -8.88
CA LYS A 163 33.04 10.59 -7.65
C LYS A 163 32.16 10.60 -6.39
N GLU A 164 31.09 11.40 -6.37
CA GLU A 164 30.15 11.45 -5.27
C GLU A 164 29.18 10.25 -5.34
N PHE A 165 28.76 9.86 -6.54
CA PHE A 165 27.98 8.64 -6.75
C PHE A 165 28.66 7.40 -6.16
N LEU A 166 29.96 7.23 -6.39
CA LEU A 166 30.74 6.11 -5.85
C LEU A 166 30.80 6.07 -4.31
N LYS A 167 30.51 7.18 -3.64
CA LYS A 167 30.45 7.29 -2.16
C LYS A 167 29.04 7.04 -1.59
N THR A 168 28.06 6.83 -2.44
CA THR A 168 26.67 6.61 -2.01
C THR A 168 26.44 5.21 -1.45
N LYS A 169 25.48 5.10 -0.55
CA LYS A 169 25.02 3.79 -0.07
C LYS A 169 24.39 2.96 -1.19
N PHE A 170 23.75 3.64 -2.14
CA PHE A 170 23.19 3.05 -3.34
C PHE A 170 24.25 2.28 -4.12
N TRP A 171 25.35 2.93 -4.50
CA TRP A 171 26.45 2.28 -5.20
C TRP A 171 27.07 1.15 -4.39
N HIS A 172 27.24 1.34 -3.08
CA HIS A 172 27.77 0.29 -2.21
C HIS A 172 26.90 -0.97 -2.21
N ALA A 173 25.57 -0.82 -2.10
CA ALA A 173 24.65 -1.95 -2.13
C ALA A 173 24.72 -2.71 -3.45
N ILE A 174 24.73 -1.99 -4.58
CA ILE A 174 24.84 -2.57 -5.92
C ILE A 174 26.18 -3.27 -6.12
N SER A 175 27.26 -2.62 -5.71
CA SER A 175 28.60 -3.19 -5.78
C SER A 175 28.72 -4.50 -5.00
N MET A 176 28.18 -4.55 -3.78
CA MET A 176 28.14 -5.77 -2.98
C MET A 176 27.30 -6.87 -3.63
N TYR A 177 26.10 -6.51 -4.11
CA TYR A 177 25.23 -7.45 -4.81
C TYR A 177 25.91 -8.06 -6.05
N LYS A 178 26.62 -7.25 -6.85
CA LYS A 178 27.37 -7.75 -8.01
C LYS A 178 28.49 -8.70 -7.59
N LYS A 179 29.25 -8.37 -6.53
CA LYS A 179 30.30 -9.25 -5.98
C LYS A 179 29.76 -10.60 -5.51
N GLU A 180 28.63 -10.60 -4.77
CA GLU A 180 27.96 -11.83 -4.37
C GLU A 180 27.57 -12.69 -5.58
N LYS A 181 26.92 -12.07 -6.58
CA LYS A 181 26.50 -12.75 -7.81
C LYS A 181 27.66 -13.41 -8.58
N THR A 182 28.86 -12.83 -8.50
CA THR A 182 30.07 -13.38 -9.16
C THR A 182 30.88 -14.30 -8.25
N GLY A 183 30.36 -14.67 -7.09
CA GLY A 183 31.04 -15.52 -6.11
C GLY A 183 32.31 -14.90 -5.56
N HIS A 184 32.35 -13.55 -5.43
CA HIS A 184 33.51 -12.79 -4.98
C HIS A 184 34.81 -13.12 -5.71
N LYS A 185 34.74 -13.16 -7.05
CA LYS A 185 35.89 -13.46 -7.93
C LYS A 185 36.08 -12.37 -8.99
N CYS A 186 37.35 -12.07 -9.27
CA CYS A 186 37.71 -11.23 -10.41
C CYS A 186 37.32 -11.91 -11.73
N ALA A 187 36.59 -11.22 -12.58
CA ALA A 187 36.13 -11.76 -13.86
C ALA A 187 37.25 -12.09 -14.85
N LEU A 188 38.45 -11.49 -14.69
CA LEU A 188 39.56 -11.67 -15.60
C LEU A 188 40.58 -12.74 -15.12
N CYS A 189 40.88 -12.77 -13.82
CA CYS A 189 41.95 -13.66 -13.30
C CYS A 189 41.48 -14.60 -12.21
N GLY A 190 40.22 -14.55 -11.78
CA GLY A 190 39.67 -15.40 -10.73
C GLY A 190 40.13 -15.06 -9.29
N CYS A 191 41.00 -14.05 -9.09
CA CYS A 191 41.44 -13.63 -7.77
C CYS A 191 40.26 -13.21 -6.89
N THR A 192 40.32 -13.47 -5.59
CA THR A 192 39.27 -13.19 -4.62
C THR A 192 39.57 -12.00 -3.72
N GLU A 193 40.75 -11.40 -3.84
CA GLU A 193 41.21 -10.31 -2.98
C GLU A 193 41.13 -8.95 -3.66
N ASN A 194 40.94 -7.91 -2.86
CA ASN A 194 40.93 -6.51 -3.29
C ASN A 194 40.00 -6.25 -4.49
N LEU A 195 38.77 -6.79 -4.40
CA LEU A 195 37.79 -6.70 -5.46
C LEU A 195 37.08 -5.36 -5.48
N ALA A 196 36.96 -4.76 -6.65
CA ALA A 196 36.14 -3.60 -6.96
C ALA A 196 35.11 -3.93 -8.03
N THR A 197 33.90 -3.40 -7.90
CA THR A 197 32.92 -3.38 -8.99
C THR A 197 33.20 -2.17 -9.88
N HIS A 198 33.27 -2.39 -11.19
CA HIS A 198 33.60 -1.41 -12.19
C HIS A 198 32.52 -1.36 -13.28
N HIS A 199 32.21 -0.17 -13.81
CA HIS A 199 31.36 -0.04 -14.99
C HIS A 199 32.16 -0.44 -16.25
N SER A 200 31.73 -1.47 -16.94
CA SER A 200 32.24 -1.81 -18.27
C SER A 200 31.60 -0.94 -19.35
N SER A 201 30.44 -0.37 -19.07
CA SER A 201 29.72 0.59 -19.92
C SER A 201 29.02 1.62 -19.04
N TYR A 202 29.03 2.88 -19.48
CA TYR A 202 28.30 4.00 -18.84
C TYR A 202 27.02 4.38 -19.60
N ALA A 203 26.67 3.64 -20.66
CA ALA A 203 25.50 3.95 -21.48
C ALA A 203 24.18 3.98 -20.68
N ARG A 204 24.10 3.17 -19.64
CA ARG A 204 22.94 3.06 -18.74
C ARG A 204 23.23 3.56 -17.32
N HIS A 205 24.16 4.51 -17.17
CA HIS A 205 24.44 5.10 -15.85
C HIS A 205 23.19 5.76 -15.27
N GLY A 206 22.88 5.48 -14.02
CA GLY A 206 21.66 5.88 -13.30
C GLY A 206 20.59 4.79 -13.24
N TYR A 207 20.75 3.72 -14.03
CA TYR A 207 19.83 2.57 -14.05
C TYR A 207 20.40 1.33 -13.35
N GLU A 208 21.43 1.49 -12.51
CA GLU A 208 22.11 0.39 -11.84
C GLU A 208 21.23 -0.40 -10.86
N TYR A 209 20.03 0.09 -10.54
CA TYR A 209 19.01 -0.69 -9.80
C TYR A 209 18.38 -1.81 -10.64
N GLN A 210 18.51 -1.76 -11.97
CA GLN A 210 17.97 -2.79 -12.86
C GLN A 210 18.93 -3.97 -12.96
N HIS A 211 18.38 -5.20 -12.84
CA HIS A 211 19.18 -6.42 -12.94
C HIS A 211 19.96 -6.56 -14.25
N VAL A 212 19.36 -6.12 -15.36
CA VAL A 212 20.03 -6.16 -16.67
C VAL A 212 21.29 -5.28 -16.67
N VAL A 213 21.21 -4.09 -16.09
CA VAL A 213 22.36 -3.17 -15.98
C VAL A 213 23.44 -3.75 -15.06
N ILE A 214 23.04 -4.30 -13.90
CA ILE A 214 23.98 -4.96 -12.99
C ILE A 214 24.69 -6.12 -13.68
N ASN A 215 24.01 -6.90 -14.49
CA ASN A 215 24.59 -8.07 -15.12
C ASN A 215 25.50 -7.72 -16.29
N GLU A 216 25.10 -6.77 -17.13
CA GLU A 216 25.76 -6.48 -18.40
C GLU A 216 26.79 -5.35 -18.30
N ASP A 217 26.47 -4.27 -17.56
CA ASP A 217 27.30 -3.07 -17.51
C ASP A 217 28.28 -3.03 -16.34
N LEU A 218 28.15 -3.96 -15.37
CA LEU A 218 29.06 -4.03 -14.24
C LEU A 218 29.94 -5.30 -14.29
N ILE A 219 31.20 -5.13 -13.96
CA ILE A 219 32.17 -6.21 -13.87
C ILE A 219 32.92 -6.15 -12.53
N VAL A 220 33.25 -7.30 -11.95
CA VAL A 220 34.06 -7.37 -10.72
C VAL A 220 35.51 -7.62 -11.10
N LEU A 221 36.42 -6.75 -10.67
CA LEU A 221 37.84 -6.82 -10.97
C LEU A 221 38.65 -6.71 -9.66
N CYS A 222 39.78 -7.43 -9.59
CA CYS A 222 40.79 -7.16 -8.56
C CYS A 222 41.56 -5.88 -8.90
N LYS A 223 42.30 -5.33 -7.94
CA LYS A 223 43.03 -4.10 -8.08
C LYS A 223 43.96 -4.08 -9.33
N ASP A 224 44.68 -5.17 -9.58
CA ASP A 224 45.63 -5.26 -10.69
C ASP A 224 44.93 -5.29 -12.05
N CYS A 225 43.86 -6.09 -12.17
CA CYS A 225 43.05 -6.16 -13.38
C CYS A 225 42.33 -4.83 -13.63
N HIS A 226 41.83 -4.17 -12.59
CA HIS A 226 41.19 -2.87 -12.67
C HIS A 226 42.13 -1.77 -13.19
N SER A 227 43.37 -1.72 -12.67
CA SER A 227 44.38 -0.79 -13.15
C SER A 227 44.72 -1.01 -14.63
N LYS A 228 44.86 -2.28 -15.07
CA LYS A 228 45.09 -2.61 -16.47
C LYS A 228 43.90 -2.29 -17.37
N PHE A 229 42.70 -2.38 -16.86
CA PHE A 229 41.49 -2.04 -17.59
C PHE A 229 41.43 -0.56 -17.92
N HIS A 230 41.75 0.32 -16.96
CA HIS A 230 41.82 1.76 -17.17
C HIS A 230 42.96 2.22 -18.09
N ASN A 231 44.10 1.54 -18.09
CA ASN A 231 45.25 1.88 -18.92
C ASN A 231 45.12 1.48 -20.40
N LYS A 232 44.02 0.77 -20.76
CA LYS A 232 43.72 0.35 -22.14
C LYS A 232 42.61 1.18 -22.79
N GLN A 233 42.03 2.14 -22.06
CA GLN A 233 41.09 3.09 -22.59
C GLN A 233 41.81 4.44 -22.83
#